data_7b0754f561f9fe9b28e8b711457eedcd
#
_entry.id   7b0754f561f9fe9b28e8b711457eedcd
#
_cell.length_a   1.000
_cell.length_b   1.000
_cell.length_c   1.000
_cell.angle_alpha   90.00
_cell.angle_beta   90.00
_cell.angle_gamma   90.00
#
_symmetry.space_group_name_H-M   'P 1'
#
loop_
_entity.id
_entity.type
_entity.pdbx_description
1 polymer ?
#
loop_
_entity_poly.entity_id
_entity_poly.type
_entity_poly.pdbx_seq_one_letter_code
_entity_poly.pdbx_strand_id
1 'polypeptide(L)'
;MSNTFCPLLFQHLATHPHGGVTHCCIADHRQSLSSAKDGPGQYYNLNRDTVFETMNSESFRKARVQVLDDIKPKACMRCFSEEAKGMHSKRLEEIKNYPDYTAEVAREATDDNGYMKDVQLDFVELRLGNV
;
A
#
# COMPACT_ATOMS: atom_id res chain seq x y z
N MET A 1 -18.13 2.29 -7.33
CA MET A 1 -16.83 2.30 -8.01
C MET A 1 -15.88 3.24 -7.29
N SER A 2 -14.68 2.80 -6.94
CA SER A 2 -13.76 3.64 -6.18
C SER A 2 -12.86 4.46 -7.11
N ASN A 3 -12.79 5.76 -6.87
CA ASN A 3 -11.91 6.67 -7.61
C ASN A 3 -10.53 6.81 -6.95
N THR A 4 -10.33 6.16 -5.81
CA THR A 4 -9.10 6.23 -5.04
C THR A 4 -8.36 4.90 -4.99
N PHE A 5 -8.91 3.86 -5.60
CA PHE A 5 -8.35 2.51 -5.58
C PHE A 5 -6.93 2.45 -6.13
N CYS A 6 -6.08 1.66 -5.49
CA CYS A 6 -4.74 1.36 -5.96
C CYS A 6 -4.41 -0.10 -5.65
N PRO A 7 -4.08 -0.92 -6.66
CA PRO A 7 -3.79 -2.33 -6.43
C PRO A 7 -2.56 -2.57 -5.57
N LEU A 8 -1.65 -1.60 -5.49
CA LEU A 8 -0.41 -1.74 -4.71
C LEU A 8 -0.67 -1.98 -3.22
N LEU A 9 -1.77 -1.46 -2.68
CA LEU A 9 -2.11 -1.67 -1.27
C LEU A 9 -2.54 -3.11 -0.96
N PHE A 10 -2.81 -3.90 -1.99
CA PHE A 10 -3.38 -5.25 -1.84
C PHE A 10 -2.43 -6.36 -2.28
N GLN A 11 -1.50 -6.08 -3.19
CA GLN A 11 -0.68 -7.13 -3.80
C GLN A 11 0.79 -6.77 -3.93
N HIS A 12 1.26 -5.80 -3.15
CA HIS A 12 2.61 -5.26 -3.27
C HIS A 12 3.11 -4.73 -1.93
N LEU A 13 4.42 -4.74 -1.74
CA LEU A 13 5.10 -3.99 -0.70
C LEU A 13 6.47 -3.51 -1.19
N ALA A 14 6.98 -2.48 -0.55
CA ALA A 14 8.32 -1.97 -0.80
C ALA A 14 9.16 -2.13 0.47
N THR A 15 10.37 -2.63 0.34
CA THR A 15 11.26 -2.86 1.48
C THR A 15 12.40 -1.85 1.49
N HIS A 16 12.93 -1.62 2.67
CA HIS A 16 14.12 -0.79 2.90
C HIS A 16 15.28 -1.66 3.38
N PRO A 17 16.55 -1.20 3.24
CA PRO A 17 17.70 -2.02 3.63
C PRO A 17 17.69 -2.51 5.07
N HIS A 18 17.07 -1.76 5.99
CA HIS A 18 16.97 -2.14 7.41
C HIS A 18 15.83 -3.12 7.70
N GLY A 19 15.05 -3.52 6.67
CA GLY A 19 13.94 -4.45 6.83
C GLY A 19 12.57 -3.81 7.03
N GLY A 20 12.51 -2.49 7.14
CA GLY A 20 11.25 -1.76 7.23
C GLY A 20 10.45 -1.86 5.93
N VAL A 21 9.13 -1.69 6.02
CA VAL A 21 8.23 -1.90 4.89
C VAL A 21 7.32 -0.70 4.71
N THR A 22 7.16 -0.27 3.45
CA THR A 22 6.14 0.71 3.06
C THR A 22 5.26 0.07 1.99
N HIS A 23 4.05 0.61 1.81
CA HIS A 23 3.13 0.03 0.83
C HIS A 23 3.46 0.41 -0.62
N CYS A 24 4.32 1.41 -0.83
CA CYS A 24 4.72 1.84 -2.15
C CYS A 24 6.01 2.66 -2.06
N CYS A 25 6.88 2.54 -3.06
CA CYS A 25 8.18 3.23 -3.06
C CYS A 25 8.08 4.76 -3.16
N ILE A 26 6.99 5.27 -3.74
CA ILE A 26 6.79 6.73 -3.89
C ILE A 26 5.84 7.30 -2.85
N ALA A 27 5.32 6.48 -1.94
CA ALA A 27 4.45 6.95 -0.87
C ALA A 27 5.23 7.90 0.06
N ASP A 28 4.48 8.79 0.71
CA ASP A 28 5.08 9.78 1.60
C ASP A 28 5.68 9.12 2.83
N HIS A 29 7.00 9.26 2.99
CA HIS A 29 7.74 8.67 4.11
C HIS A 29 7.83 9.61 5.31
N ARG A 30 7.38 10.84 5.17
CA ARG A 30 7.42 11.81 6.28
C ARG A 30 6.54 11.31 7.42
N GLN A 31 7.06 11.41 8.65
CA GLN A 31 6.38 10.94 9.84
C GLN A 31 5.93 9.48 9.75
N SER A 32 6.62 8.70 8.92
CA SER A 32 6.32 7.28 8.72
C SER A 32 4.89 7.00 8.27
N LEU A 33 4.30 7.90 7.48
CA LEU A 33 2.92 7.76 6.99
C LEU A 33 2.69 6.49 6.17
N SER A 34 3.71 6.08 5.40
CA SER A 34 3.60 4.92 4.51
C SER A 34 4.10 3.61 5.14
N SER A 35 4.65 3.67 6.35
CA SER A 35 5.27 2.50 6.99
C SER A 35 4.23 1.54 7.55
N ALA A 36 4.54 0.23 7.49
CA ALA A 36 3.73 -0.78 8.16
C ALA A 36 3.92 -0.66 9.66
N LYS A 37 2.84 -0.39 10.38
CA LYS A 37 2.87 -0.19 11.85
C LYS A 37 1.49 -0.42 12.45
N ASP A 38 1.46 -0.80 13.73
CA ASP A 38 0.21 -1.00 14.48
C ASP A 38 -0.13 0.19 15.38
N GLY A 39 0.73 1.18 15.46
CA GLY A 39 0.52 2.36 16.28
C GLY A 39 1.79 3.16 16.35
N PRO A 40 1.81 4.30 17.07
CA PRO A 40 3.02 5.11 17.15
C PRO A 40 4.20 4.29 17.66
N GLY A 41 5.26 4.19 16.85
CA GLY A 41 6.48 3.49 17.24
C GLY A 41 6.44 1.97 17.14
N GLN A 42 5.33 1.38 16.71
CA GLN A 42 5.21 -0.09 16.61
C GLN A 42 5.34 -0.53 15.16
N TYR A 43 6.55 -0.40 14.63
CA TYR A 43 6.83 -0.68 13.22
C TYR A 43 7.08 -2.16 12.98
N TYR A 44 6.61 -2.64 11.82
CA TYR A 44 6.92 -3.99 11.34
C TYR A 44 8.27 -3.98 10.64
N ASN A 45 8.97 -5.13 10.72
CA ASN A 45 10.28 -5.31 10.12
C ASN A 45 10.41 -6.76 9.66
N LEU A 46 10.77 -6.97 8.39
CA LEU A 46 10.86 -8.31 7.81
C LEU A 46 12.00 -9.15 8.37
N ASN A 47 12.92 -8.55 9.16
CA ASN A 47 13.91 -9.32 9.92
C ASN A 47 13.28 -10.06 11.11
N ARG A 48 12.07 -9.69 11.49
CA ARG A 48 11.36 -10.22 12.66
C ARG A 48 9.96 -10.72 12.31
N ASP A 49 9.24 -9.99 11.48
CA ASP A 49 7.82 -10.23 11.22
C ASP A 49 7.63 -10.91 9.86
N THR A 50 6.54 -11.65 9.70
CA THR A 50 6.22 -12.28 8.42
C THR A 50 5.62 -11.26 7.44
N VAL A 51 5.64 -11.61 6.15
CA VAL A 51 4.97 -10.81 5.11
C VAL A 51 3.47 -10.71 5.41
N PHE A 52 2.85 -11.81 5.80
CA PHE A 52 1.43 -11.85 6.12
C PHE A 52 1.09 -10.86 7.25
N GLU A 53 1.84 -10.90 8.34
CA GLU A 53 1.65 -10.00 9.48
C GLU A 53 1.85 -8.54 9.07
N THR A 54 2.89 -8.28 8.29
CA THR A 54 3.25 -6.93 7.84
C THR A 54 2.17 -6.36 6.92
N MET A 55 1.68 -7.16 5.98
CA MET A 55 0.61 -6.74 5.08
C MET A 55 -0.71 -6.48 5.83
N ASN A 56 -0.89 -7.12 6.98
CA ASN A 56 -2.08 -6.92 7.80
C ASN A 56 -1.83 -6.00 9.00
N SER A 57 -0.77 -5.21 8.96
CA SER A 57 -0.54 -4.15 9.95
C SER A 57 -1.69 -3.15 9.95
N GLU A 58 -1.91 -2.50 11.07
CA GLU A 58 -3.01 -1.53 11.23
C GLU A 58 -2.96 -0.43 10.17
N SER A 59 -1.78 0.13 9.92
CA SER A 59 -1.63 1.21 8.94
C SER A 59 -1.99 0.76 7.53
N PHE A 60 -1.60 -0.45 7.14
CA PHE A 60 -1.92 -0.98 5.81
C PHE A 60 -3.41 -1.30 5.69
N ARG A 61 -4.01 -1.89 6.73
CA ARG A 61 -5.46 -2.17 6.75
C ARG A 61 -6.26 -0.87 6.62
N LYS A 62 -5.87 0.15 7.36
CA LYS A 62 -6.55 1.45 7.33
C LYS A 62 -6.47 2.09 5.95
N ALA A 63 -5.30 2.05 5.31
CA ALA A 63 -5.14 2.60 3.96
C ALA A 63 -6.02 1.86 2.96
N ARG A 64 -6.12 0.53 3.06
CA ARG A 64 -6.99 -0.27 2.18
C ARG A 64 -8.46 0.12 2.34
N VAL A 65 -8.93 0.25 3.56
CA VAL A 65 -10.32 0.69 3.82
C VAL A 65 -10.56 2.06 3.20
N GLN A 66 -9.62 2.98 3.39
CA GLN A 66 -9.76 4.34 2.85
C GLN A 66 -9.90 4.33 1.33
N VAL A 67 -9.01 3.63 0.61
CA VAL A 67 -9.07 3.64 -0.86
C VAL A 67 -10.31 2.95 -1.40
N LEU A 68 -10.87 1.99 -0.66
CA LEU A 68 -12.13 1.36 -1.07
C LEU A 68 -13.34 2.25 -0.77
N ASP A 69 -13.22 3.17 0.17
CA ASP A 69 -14.29 4.09 0.57
C ASP A 69 -14.16 5.49 -0.07
N ASP A 70 -13.39 5.61 -1.15
CA ASP A 70 -13.15 6.86 -1.86
C ASP A 70 -12.48 7.94 -1.00
N ILE A 71 -11.67 7.52 -0.04
CA ILE A 71 -10.87 8.41 0.80
C ILE A 71 -9.41 8.32 0.37
N LYS A 72 -8.77 9.47 0.17
CA LYS A 72 -7.37 9.54 -0.24
C LYS A 72 -6.45 9.42 0.98
N PRO A 73 -5.69 8.32 1.14
CA PRO A 73 -4.73 8.23 2.24
C PRO A 73 -3.68 9.33 2.14
N LYS A 74 -3.28 9.88 3.28
CA LYS A 74 -2.27 10.94 3.31
C LYS A 74 -0.94 10.50 2.69
N ALA A 75 -0.56 9.25 2.88
CA ALA A 75 0.68 8.71 2.32
C ALA A 75 0.65 8.62 0.79
N CYS A 76 -0.53 8.64 0.17
CA CYS A 76 -0.71 8.48 -1.27
C CYS A 76 -0.91 9.79 -2.01
N MET A 77 -0.76 10.93 -1.34
CA MET A 77 -1.09 12.25 -1.94
C MET A 77 -0.24 12.61 -3.14
N ARG A 78 0.94 12.03 -3.28
CA ARG A 78 1.77 12.30 -4.46
C ARG A 78 1.04 11.90 -5.75
N CYS A 79 0.47 10.69 -5.78
CA CYS A 79 -0.27 10.22 -6.95
C CYS A 79 -1.49 11.11 -7.23
N PHE A 80 -2.25 11.43 -6.20
CA PHE A 80 -3.46 12.25 -6.38
C PHE A 80 -3.12 13.68 -6.79
N SER A 81 -2.02 14.25 -6.29
CA SER A 81 -1.56 15.56 -6.71
C SER A 81 -1.14 15.59 -8.17
N GLU A 82 -0.43 14.55 -8.61
CA GLU A 82 -0.02 14.42 -10.02
C GLU A 82 -1.25 14.30 -10.92
N GLU A 83 -2.21 13.48 -10.52
CA GLU A 83 -3.46 13.29 -11.28
C GLU A 83 -4.24 14.59 -11.40
N ALA A 84 -4.29 15.37 -10.32
CA ALA A 84 -4.98 16.67 -10.33
C ALA A 84 -4.35 17.66 -11.31
N LYS A 85 -3.08 17.47 -11.65
CA LYS A 85 -2.37 18.29 -12.63
C LYS A 85 -2.42 17.70 -14.04
N GLY A 86 -3.19 16.65 -14.25
CA GLY A 86 -3.29 15.99 -15.55
C GLY A 86 -2.15 15.03 -15.85
N MET A 87 -1.33 14.68 -14.86
CA MET A 87 -0.20 13.79 -15.05
C MET A 87 -0.60 12.34 -14.80
N HIS A 88 0.14 11.42 -15.42
CA HIS A 88 -0.07 9.98 -15.22
C HIS A 88 0.71 9.52 -13.99
N SER A 89 -0.01 9.15 -12.93
CA SER A 89 0.60 8.73 -11.68
C SER A 89 1.01 7.26 -11.68
N LYS A 90 1.82 6.86 -10.69
CA LYS A 90 2.14 5.45 -10.47
C LYS A 90 0.87 4.64 -10.20
N ARG A 91 -0.08 5.19 -9.46
CA ARG A 91 -1.36 4.52 -9.20
C ARG A 91 -2.09 4.17 -10.50
N LEU A 92 -2.21 5.13 -11.41
CA LEU A 92 -2.87 4.91 -12.69
C LEU A 92 -2.11 3.91 -13.56
N GLU A 93 -0.78 3.95 -13.52
CA GLU A 93 0.05 2.97 -14.25
C GLU A 93 -0.18 1.56 -13.73
N GLU A 94 -0.26 1.39 -12.42
CA GLU A 94 -0.47 0.06 -11.83
C GLU A 94 -1.88 -0.46 -12.06
N ILE A 95 -2.89 0.42 -12.07
CA ILE A 95 -4.24 0.04 -12.46
C ILE A 95 -4.24 -0.52 -13.89
N LYS A 96 -3.49 0.12 -14.78
CA LYS A 96 -3.35 -0.31 -16.17
C LYS A 96 -2.61 -1.65 -16.28
N ASN A 97 -1.57 -1.84 -15.47
CA ASN A 97 -0.75 -3.06 -15.47
C ASN A 97 -1.49 -4.28 -14.92
N TYR A 98 -2.46 -4.06 -14.04
CA TYR A 98 -3.21 -5.13 -13.37
C TYR A 98 -4.71 -4.95 -13.58
N PRO A 99 -5.18 -5.04 -14.84
CA PRO A 99 -6.58 -4.73 -15.17
C PRO A 99 -7.59 -5.67 -14.52
N ASP A 100 -7.16 -6.88 -14.16
CA ASP A 100 -8.02 -7.87 -13.54
C ASP A 100 -8.13 -7.71 -12.02
N TYR A 101 -7.25 -6.92 -11.41
CA TYR A 101 -7.32 -6.63 -9.98
C TYR A 101 -8.05 -5.31 -9.76
N THR A 102 -9.36 -5.41 -9.62
CA THR A 102 -10.26 -4.26 -9.51
C THR A 102 -10.61 -3.97 -8.06
N ALA A 103 -11.28 -2.84 -7.82
CA ALA A 103 -11.78 -2.52 -6.48
C ALA A 103 -12.75 -3.59 -5.98
N GLU A 104 -13.54 -4.17 -6.87
CA GLU A 104 -14.48 -5.24 -6.52
C GLU A 104 -13.75 -6.50 -6.05
N VAL A 105 -12.69 -6.89 -6.78
CA VAL A 105 -11.84 -8.03 -6.38
C VAL A 105 -11.20 -7.75 -5.03
N ALA A 106 -10.71 -6.54 -4.82
CA ALA A 106 -10.10 -6.15 -3.56
C ALA A 106 -11.10 -6.18 -2.40
N ARG A 107 -12.35 -5.77 -2.62
CA ARG A 107 -13.40 -5.84 -1.60
C ARG A 107 -13.68 -7.28 -1.19
N GLU A 108 -13.67 -8.20 -2.13
CA GLU A 108 -13.88 -9.62 -1.83
C GLU A 108 -12.69 -10.23 -1.09
N ALA A 109 -11.48 -9.69 -1.30
CA ALA A 109 -10.25 -10.17 -0.70
C ALA A 109 -10.03 -9.64 0.73
N THR A 110 -10.81 -8.66 1.16
CA THR A 110 -10.64 -8.00 2.46
C THR A 110 -11.93 -8.04 3.27
N ASP A 111 -11.79 -7.97 4.59
CA ASP A 111 -12.95 -7.77 5.47
C ASP A 111 -13.20 -6.27 5.68
N ASP A 112 -14.17 -5.93 6.52
CA ASP A 112 -14.56 -4.55 6.79
C ASP A 112 -13.44 -3.72 7.44
N ASN A 113 -12.44 -4.38 8.00
CA ASN A 113 -11.29 -3.73 8.65
C ASN A 113 -10.06 -3.70 7.74
N GLY A 114 -10.19 -4.09 6.48
CA GLY A 114 -9.09 -4.12 5.53
C GLY A 114 -8.14 -5.29 5.72
N TYR A 115 -8.50 -6.26 6.55
CA TYR A 115 -7.70 -7.46 6.80
C TYR A 115 -7.79 -8.39 5.59
N MET A 116 -6.65 -8.93 5.16
CA MET A 116 -6.56 -9.88 4.06
C MET A 116 -6.28 -11.27 4.61
N LYS A 117 -7.20 -12.19 4.39
CA LYS A 117 -7.07 -13.57 4.83
C LYS A 117 -5.95 -14.29 4.06
N ASP A 118 -5.87 -14.05 2.77
CA ASP A 118 -4.84 -14.61 1.90
C ASP A 118 -4.05 -13.46 1.28
N VAL A 119 -2.76 -13.40 1.55
CA VAL A 119 -1.87 -12.40 0.98
C VAL A 119 -1.12 -13.00 -0.20
N GLN A 120 -1.29 -12.41 -1.39
CA GLN A 120 -0.55 -12.80 -2.58
C GLN A 120 0.11 -11.55 -3.16
N LEU A 121 1.44 -11.56 -3.18
CA LEU A 121 2.20 -10.45 -3.74
C LEU A 121 2.51 -10.74 -5.20
N ASP A 122 2.05 -9.86 -6.10
CA ASP A 122 2.36 -9.97 -7.52
C ASP A 122 3.75 -9.43 -7.82
N PHE A 123 4.20 -8.43 -7.06
CA PHE A 123 5.58 -7.97 -7.15
C PHE A 123 5.99 -7.24 -5.87
N VAL A 124 7.30 -7.11 -5.69
CA VAL A 124 7.90 -6.48 -4.51
C VAL A 124 9.00 -5.53 -4.98
N GLU A 125 9.04 -4.33 -4.39
CA GLU A 125 10.12 -3.39 -4.62
C GLU A 125 11.15 -3.52 -3.52
N LEU A 126 12.40 -3.84 -3.91
CA LEU A 126 13.48 -4.05 -2.96
C LEU A 126 14.49 -2.92 -3.04
N ARG A 127 14.86 -2.36 -1.89
CA ARG A 127 16.00 -1.47 -1.77
C ARG A 127 17.11 -2.25 -1.07
N LEU A 128 18.17 -2.51 -1.83
CA LEU A 128 19.24 -3.39 -1.35
C LEU A 128 20.43 -2.64 -0.75
N GLY A 129 20.41 -1.31 -0.75
CA GLY A 129 21.49 -0.51 -0.21
C GLY A 129 21.20 0.98 -0.22
N ASN A 130 22.13 1.77 0.32
CA ASN A 130 22.02 3.22 0.44
C ASN A 130 22.80 3.95 -0.65
N VAL A 131 22.86 3.36 -1.81
CA VAL A 131 23.68 3.92 -2.91
C VAL A 131 22.86 4.88 -3.75
#